data_98c723ec1c2addfdfb3c6078c9570292
#
_entry.id   98c723ec1c2addfdfb3c6078c9570292
#
_cell.length_a   1.000
_cell.length_b   1.000
_cell.length_c   1.000
_cell.angle_alpha   90.00
_cell.angle_beta   90.00
_cell.angle_gamma   90.00
#
_symmetry.space_group_name_H-M   'P 1'
#
loop_
_entity.id
_entity.type
_entity.pdbx_description
1 polymer ?
#
loop_
_entity_poly.entity_id
_entity_poly.type
_entity_poly.pdbx_seq_one_letter_code
_entity_poly.pdbx_strand_id
1 'polypeptide(L)'
;TGQIPKWDLSKVRGAGEPLKTFGGRASGPQPLDDLFHFASRIFQDSAGRKLKPIECHDIVCKIAEIVVVGGVRRSALISLSDLNDREMRFAKHGEWYKLNVQRALANNSVNYKERPDVGTYMREWLSLYDSKSGERGVYNGVSAKNQVALLNEREKDGNGGYVKRREPRDDFGTNPCSEIILRSREFCNLSECVVRRHDDVESLKKKVRSATILGTFQSTLTN
;
A
#
# COMPACT_ATOMS: atom_id res chain seq x y z
N THR A 1 -0.86 -30.36 -5.29
CA THR A 1 -0.44 -31.67 -4.77
C THR A 1 -1.11 -32.01 -3.43
N GLY A 2 -1.72 -31.05 -2.75
CA GLY A 2 -2.33 -31.25 -1.41
C GLY A 2 -1.33 -31.46 -0.25
N GLN A 3 -0.04 -31.44 -0.55
CA GLN A 3 0.98 -31.56 0.48
C GLN A 3 1.31 -30.21 1.10
N ILE A 4 1.36 -30.13 2.42
CA ILE A 4 1.86 -28.98 3.15
C ILE A 4 3.39 -29.11 3.25
N PRO A 5 4.16 -28.10 2.80
CA PRO A 5 5.61 -28.12 2.98
C PRO A 5 5.94 -28.10 4.48
N LYS A 6 7.03 -28.75 4.85
CA LYS A 6 7.65 -28.58 6.16
C LYS A 6 8.65 -27.42 6.04
N TRP A 7 8.71 -26.57 7.04
CA TRP A 7 9.67 -25.48 7.14
C TRP A 7 10.48 -25.59 8.41
N ASP A 8 11.70 -25.09 8.34
CA ASP A 8 12.64 -25.00 9.47
C ASP A 8 12.94 -23.54 9.77
N LEU A 9 12.58 -23.10 10.94
CA LEU A 9 12.76 -21.73 11.43
C LEU A 9 13.93 -21.61 12.43
N SER A 10 14.72 -22.65 12.62
CA SER A 10 15.83 -22.69 13.59
C SER A 10 16.90 -21.63 13.35
N LYS A 11 17.02 -21.14 12.11
CA LYS A 11 17.96 -20.08 11.72
C LYS A 11 17.37 -18.66 11.82
N VAL A 12 16.10 -18.54 12.17
CA VAL A 12 15.48 -17.23 12.39
C VAL A 12 15.92 -16.70 13.75
N ARG A 13 16.32 -15.43 13.77
CA ARG A 13 16.80 -14.78 15.00
C ARG A 13 15.75 -14.85 16.10
N GLY A 14 16.18 -15.12 17.33
CA GLY A 14 15.31 -15.23 18.50
C GLY A 14 14.58 -13.93 18.84
N ALA A 15 13.43 -14.05 19.47
CA ALA A 15 12.67 -12.88 19.92
C ALA A 15 13.49 -12.04 20.92
N GLY A 16 13.50 -10.72 20.74
CA GLY A 16 14.21 -9.79 21.59
C GLY A 16 15.70 -9.59 21.24
N GLU A 17 16.27 -10.36 20.32
CA GLU A 17 17.63 -10.16 19.86
C GLU A 17 17.79 -8.82 19.10
N PRO A 18 18.92 -8.12 19.24
CA PRO A 18 19.15 -6.84 18.58
C PRO A 18 19.25 -6.98 17.06
N LEU A 19 18.69 -6.02 16.33
CA LEU A 19 18.85 -5.88 14.89
C LEU A 19 20.06 -5.01 14.58
N LYS A 20 20.99 -5.53 13.75
CA LYS A 20 22.26 -4.85 13.47
C LYS A 20 22.13 -3.62 12.58
N THR A 21 21.19 -3.61 11.63
CA THR A 21 21.14 -2.61 10.55
C THR A 21 20.24 -1.43 10.84
N PHE A 22 19.05 -1.65 11.42
CA PHE A 22 18.03 -0.60 11.57
C PHE A 22 17.71 -0.27 13.04
N GLY A 23 18.43 -0.87 13.97
CA GLY A 23 18.06 -0.80 15.39
C GLY A 23 16.77 -1.57 15.68
N GLY A 24 16.40 -1.64 16.96
CA GLY A 24 15.25 -2.41 17.42
C GLY A 24 15.58 -3.87 17.70
N ARG A 25 14.52 -4.66 17.95
CA ARG A 25 14.65 -6.06 18.35
C ARG A 25 13.86 -6.96 17.41
N ALA A 26 14.35 -8.17 17.21
CA ALA A 26 13.71 -9.21 16.41
C ALA A 26 12.39 -9.67 17.05
N SER A 27 11.40 -9.98 16.22
CA SER A 27 10.11 -10.53 16.65
C SER A 27 10.16 -12.05 16.93
N GLY A 28 11.26 -12.72 16.54
CA GLY A 28 11.40 -14.16 16.65
C GLY A 28 10.78 -14.93 15.47
N PRO A 29 10.82 -16.27 15.51
CA PRO A 29 10.30 -17.12 14.45
C PRO A 29 8.78 -17.23 14.41
N GLN A 30 8.08 -17.02 15.54
CA GLN A 30 6.65 -17.27 15.65
C GLN A 30 5.77 -16.54 14.61
N PRO A 31 5.97 -15.23 14.35
CA PRO A 31 5.15 -14.54 13.34
C PRO A 31 5.30 -15.14 11.93
N LEU A 32 6.49 -15.66 11.60
CA LEU A 32 6.73 -16.31 10.32
C LEU A 32 6.07 -17.70 10.27
N ASP A 33 6.10 -18.44 11.35
CA ASP A 33 5.38 -19.72 11.50
C ASP A 33 3.88 -19.52 11.32
N ASP A 34 3.31 -18.53 11.99
CA ASP A 34 1.90 -18.16 11.87
C ASP A 34 1.51 -17.79 10.44
N LEU A 35 2.40 -17.06 9.72
CA LEU A 35 2.19 -16.74 8.31
C LEU A 35 2.15 -18.00 7.45
N PHE A 36 3.09 -18.93 7.63
CA PHE A 36 3.12 -20.15 6.83
C PHE A 36 1.91 -21.05 7.09
N HIS A 37 1.47 -21.17 8.32
CA HIS A 37 0.24 -21.88 8.65
C HIS A 37 -0.99 -21.21 8.05
N PHE A 38 -1.10 -19.89 8.13
CA PHE A 38 -2.19 -19.10 7.55
C PHE A 38 -2.26 -19.27 6.03
N ALA A 39 -1.12 -19.10 5.33
CA ALA A 39 -1.05 -19.26 3.89
C ALA A 39 -1.37 -20.69 3.44
N SER A 40 -0.82 -21.69 4.12
CA SER A 40 -1.06 -23.09 3.81
C SER A 40 -2.55 -23.44 3.90
N ARG A 41 -3.26 -22.92 4.90
CA ARG A 41 -4.70 -23.11 5.07
C ARG A 41 -5.48 -22.51 3.90
N ILE A 42 -5.19 -21.27 3.52
CA ILE A 42 -5.84 -20.63 2.38
C ILE A 42 -5.60 -21.41 1.07
N PHE A 43 -4.39 -21.90 0.84
CA PHE A 43 -4.09 -22.71 -0.34
C PHE A 43 -4.82 -24.05 -0.34
N GLN A 44 -4.96 -24.71 0.82
CA GLN A 44 -5.75 -25.94 0.95
C GLN A 44 -7.23 -25.69 0.67
N ASP A 45 -7.81 -24.66 1.27
CA ASP A 45 -9.22 -24.29 1.11
C ASP A 45 -9.55 -23.86 -0.35
N SER A 46 -8.54 -23.41 -1.08
CA SER A 46 -8.66 -23.04 -2.50
C SER A 46 -8.24 -24.11 -3.48
N ALA A 47 -8.00 -25.34 -3.01
CA ALA A 47 -7.58 -26.44 -3.89
C ALA A 47 -8.56 -26.66 -5.05
N GLY A 48 -8.02 -26.81 -6.26
CA GLY A 48 -8.81 -26.99 -7.50
C GLY A 48 -9.38 -25.71 -8.13
N ARG A 49 -9.13 -24.53 -7.56
CA ARG A 49 -9.53 -23.24 -8.12
C ARG A 49 -8.43 -22.18 -7.97
N LYS A 50 -8.59 -21.05 -8.65
CA LYS A 50 -7.75 -19.86 -8.42
C LYS A 50 -8.11 -19.23 -7.06
N LEU A 51 -7.13 -18.60 -6.45
CA LEU A 51 -7.36 -17.74 -5.28
C LEU A 51 -8.30 -16.59 -5.66
N LYS A 52 -9.19 -16.25 -4.75
CA LYS A 52 -10.03 -15.07 -4.85
C LYS A 52 -9.23 -13.80 -4.48
N PRO A 53 -9.65 -12.62 -4.96
CA PRO A 53 -9.00 -11.36 -4.58
C PRO A 53 -8.88 -11.16 -3.07
N ILE A 54 -9.92 -11.48 -2.32
CA ILE A 54 -9.92 -11.36 -0.85
C ILE A 54 -8.91 -12.31 -0.19
N GLU A 55 -8.71 -13.51 -0.72
CA GLU A 55 -7.72 -14.47 -0.22
C GLU A 55 -6.29 -13.98 -0.49
N CYS A 56 -6.04 -13.42 -1.68
CA CYS A 56 -4.77 -12.77 -1.99
C CYS A 56 -4.51 -11.57 -1.08
N HIS A 57 -5.53 -10.74 -0.86
CA HIS A 57 -5.48 -9.60 0.06
C HIS A 57 -5.12 -10.06 1.48
N ASP A 58 -5.77 -11.10 1.99
CA ASP A 58 -5.53 -11.60 3.34
C ASP A 58 -4.11 -12.16 3.51
N ILE A 59 -3.57 -12.87 2.50
CA ILE A 59 -2.17 -13.33 2.51
C ILE A 59 -1.21 -12.14 2.55
N VAL A 60 -1.42 -11.12 1.70
CA VAL A 60 -0.54 -9.93 1.65
C VAL A 60 -0.62 -9.14 2.96
N CYS A 61 -1.80 -9.01 3.55
CA CYS A 61 -1.96 -8.41 4.88
C CYS A 61 -1.23 -9.19 5.95
N LYS A 62 -1.28 -10.53 5.91
CA LYS A 62 -0.56 -11.38 6.86
C LYS A 62 0.95 -11.27 6.70
N ILE A 63 1.45 -11.13 5.46
CA ILE A 63 2.86 -10.82 5.21
C ILE A 63 3.23 -9.47 5.82
N ALA A 64 2.40 -8.44 5.65
CA ALA A 64 2.65 -7.13 6.23
C ALA A 64 2.67 -7.13 7.76
N GLU A 65 1.90 -8.01 8.40
CA GLU A 65 1.86 -8.18 9.85
C GLU A 65 3.21 -8.61 10.42
N ILE A 66 3.94 -9.49 9.73
CA ILE A 66 5.26 -9.95 10.21
C ILE A 66 6.37 -8.91 10.07
N VAL A 67 6.17 -7.86 9.27
CA VAL A 67 7.12 -6.75 9.08
C VAL A 67 7.04 -5.71 10.21
N VAL A 68 6.42 -6.07 11.33
CA VAL A 68 6.43 -5.24 12.55
C VAL A 68 7.71 -5.53 13.34
N VAL A 69 8.57 -4.53 13.48
CA VAL A 69 9.85 -4.65 14.19
C VAL A 69 9.84 -3.75 15.43
N GLY A 70 10.09 -4.35 16.59
CA GLY A 70 10.16 -3.62 17.86
C GLY A 70 8.86 -2.88 18.22
N GLY A 71 7.70 -3.43 17.83
CA GLY A 71 6.39 -2.81 18.04
C GLY A 71 6.05 -1.67 17.06
N VAL A 72 6.94 -1.37 16.11
CA VAL A 72 6.72 -0.34 15.09
C VAL A 72 6.33 -0.97 13.77
N ARG A 73 5.19 -0.56 13.21
CA ARG A 73 4.76 -0.97 11.87
C ARG A 73 5.74 -0.42 10.82
N ARG A 74 6.34 -1.32 10.04
CA ARG A 74 7.31 -1.00 8.97
C ARG A 74 6.73 -1.14 7.57
N SER A 75 5.48 -1.58 7.45
CA SER A 75 4.79 -1.74 6.17
C SER A 75 3.45 -1.03 6.18
N ALA A 76 3.04 -0.57 5.02
CA ALA A 76 1.71 -0.04 4.77
C ALA A 76 1.26 -0.51 3.40
N LEU A 77 -0.02 -0.83 3.27
CA LEU A 77 -0.63 -1.35 2.06
C LEU A 77 -1.83 -0.51 1.66
N ILE A 78 -2.08 -0.43 0.36
CA ILE A 78 -3.39 -0.08 -0.17
C ILE A 78 -3.83 -1.17 -1.15
N SER A 79 -5.06 -1.61 -1.04
CA SER A 79 -5.70 -2.50 -1.99
C SER A 79 -6.68 -1.73 -2.83
N LEU A 80 -6.44 -1.70 -4.13
CA LEU A 80 -7.35 -1.10 -5.12
C LEU A 80 -8.14 -2.23 -5.78
N SER A 81 -9.44 -2.25 -5.56
CA SER A 81 -10.33 -3.30 -6.08
C SER A 81 -11.28 -2.77 -7.13
N ASP A 82 -11.76 -3.66 -8.00
CA ASP A 82 -12.76 -3.30 -8.99
C ASP A 82 -14.12 -3.02 -8.34
N LEU A 83 -14.91 -2.16 -9.00
CA LEU A 83 -16.22 -1.76 -8.52
C LEU A 83 -17.16 -2.95 -8.25
N ASN A 84 -17.05 -3.99 -9.09
CA ASN A 84 -17.86 -5.19 -9.03
C ASN A 84 -17.39 -6.22 -8.01
N ASP A 85 -16.22 -6.02 -7.38
CA ASP A 85 -15.69 -6.94 -6.37
C ASP A 85 -16.44 -6.77 -5.05
N ARG A 86 -17.45 -7.64 -4.87
CA ARG A 86 -18.30 -7.61 -3.69
C ARG A 86 -17.57 -8.09 -2.43
N GLU A 87 -16.67 -9.05 -2.54
CA GLU A 87 -15.93 -9.57 -1.38
C GLU A 87 -14.99 -8.48 -0.83
N MET A 88 -14.31 -7.75 -1.71
CA MET A 88 -13.47 -6.62 -1.32
C MET A 88 -14.29 -5.43 -0.79
N ARG A 89 -15.51 -5.20 -1.31
CA ARG A 89 -16.41 -4.17 -0.75
C ARG A 89 -16.73 -4.41 0.71
N PHE A 90 -16.96 -5.66 1.08
CA PHE A 90 -17.36 -6.03 2.44
C PHE A 90 -16.20 -6.55 3.30
N ALA A 91 -14.95 -6.43 2.85
CA ALA A 91 -13.79 -6.97 3.55
C ALA A 91 -13.65 -6.49 4.99
N LYS A 92 -14.10 -5.24 5.27
CA LYS A 92 -14.05 -4.63 6.61
C LYS A 92 -15.44 -4.22 7.10
N HIS A 93 -16.44 -5.07 6.89
CA HIS A 93 -17.76 -4.95 7.48
C HIS A 93 -17.92 -5.88 8.69
N GLY A 94 -18.84 -5.53 9.59
CA GLY A 94 -19.13 -6.34 10.78
C GLY A 94 -17.93 -6.48 11.72
N GLU A 95 -17.75 -7.67 12.26
CA GLU A 95 -16.70 -7.97 13.25
C GLU A 95 -15.35 -8.40 12.62
N TRP A 96 -15.01 -7.86 11.44
CA TRP A 96 -13.76 -8.18 10.75
C TRP A 96 -12.52 -8.03 11.64
N TYR A 97 -12.51 -7.08 12.56
CA TYR A 97 -11.43 -6.83 13.52
C TYR A 97 -11.22 -7.96 14.53
N LYS A 98 -12.17 -8.87 14.65
CA LYS A 98 -12.04 -10.11 15.45
C LYS A 98 -11.66 -11.31 14.59
N LEU A 99 -12.26 -11.42 13.41
CA LEU A 99 -12.17 -12.61 12.55
C LEU A 99 -11.01 -12.53 11.54
N ASN A 100 -10.63 -11.31 11.13
CA ASN A 100 -9.65 -11.07 10.08
C ASN A 100 -8.75 -9.87 10.45
N VAL A 101 -8.14 -9.95 11.62
CA VAL A 101 -7.33 -8.86 12.23
C VAL A 101 -6.21 -8.36 11.31
N GLN A 102 -5.64 -9.24 10.47
CA GLN A 102 -4.61 -8.88 9.50
C GLN A 102 -5.06 -7.79 8.52
N ARG A 103 -6.36 -7.68 8.24
CA ARG A 103 -6.91 -6.65 7.33
C ARG A 103 -6.71 -5.21 7.82
N ALA A 104 -6.37 -5.04 9.11
CA ALA A 104 -5.98 -3.73 9.65
C ALA A 104 -4.68 -3.19 9.02
N LEU A 105 -3.89 -4.02 8.35
CA LEU A 105 -2.61 -3.64 7.73
C LEU A 105 -2.78 -2.97 6.36
N ALA A 106 -3.95 -3.04 5.74
CA ALA A 106 -4.22 -2.45 4.43
C ALA A 106 -5.32 -1.39 4.50
N ASN A 107 -5.16 -0.31 3.73
CA ASN A 107 -6.27 0.54 3.34
C ASN A 107 -6.94 -0.10 2.12
N ASN A 108 -8.26 -0.07 2.05
CA ASN A 108 -9.01 -0.62 0.92
C ASN A 108 -9.76 0.50 0.20
N SER A 109 -9.63 0.56 -1.13
CA SER A 109 -10.33 1.53 -1.96
C SER A 109 -10.87 0.87 -3.22
N VAL A 110 -12.00 1.37 -3.71
CA VAL A 110 -12.48 1.05 -5.05
C VAL A 110 -11.74 1.91 -6.07
N ASN A 111 -11.29 1.31 -7.17
CA ASN A 111 -10.69 2.05 -8.29
C ASN A 111 -11.73 2.35 -9.34
N TYR A 112 -12.11 3.61 -9.48
CA TYR A 112 -12.95 4.07 -10.58
C TYR A 112 -12.11 4.22 -11.86
N LYS A 113 -12.25 3.25 -12.76
CA LYS A 113 -11.62 3.23 -14.09
C LYS A 113 -12.39 4.06 -15.11
N GLU A 114 -13.62 4.42 -14.78
CA GLU A 114 -14.52 5.29 -15.53
C GLU A 114 -15.43 6.02 -14.56
N ARG A 115 -16.17 7.02 -15.04
CA ARG A 115 -17.14 7.75 -14.23
C ARG A 115 -18.35 6.84 -13.94
N PRO A 116 -18.62 6.47 -12.69
CA PRO A 116 -19.78 5.66 -12.36
C PRO A 116 -21.08 6.46 -12.52
N ASP A 117 -22.19 5.77 -12.72
CA ASP A 117 -23.51 6.38 -12.58
C ASP A 117 -23.78 6.75 -11.12
N VAL A 118 -24.72 7.70 -10.92
CA VAL A 118 -25.03 8.24 -9.59
C VAL A 118 -25.51 7.15 -8.62
N GLY A 119 -26.34 6.22 -9.10
CA GLY A 119 -26.85 5.14 -8.26
C GLY A 119 -25.75 4.19 -7.76
N THR A 120 -24.81 3.85 -8.63
CA THR A 120 -23.64 3.04 -8.28
C THR A 120 -22.73 3.77 -7.29
N TYR A 121 -22.48 5.05 -7.52
CA TYR A 121 -21.69 5.88 -6.61
C TYR A 121 -22.32 5.96 -5.21
N MET A 122 -23.64 6.21 -5.15
CA MET A 122 -24.38 6.28 -3.87
C MET A 122 -24.37 4.95 -3.12
N ARG A 123 -24.45 3.81 -3.83
CA ARG A 123 -24.32 2.49 -3.18
C ARG A 123 -22.95 2.27 -2.55
N GLU A 124 -21.85 2.73 -3.17
CA GLU A 124 -20.53 2.69 -2.56
C GLU A 124 -20.45 3.57 -1.31
N TRP A 125 -21.03 4.76 -1.36
CA TRP A 125 -21.10 5.66 -0.20
C TRP A 125 -21.89 5.06 0.97
N LEU A 126 -23.03 4.44 0.69
CA LEU A 126 -23.81 3.75 1.72
C LEU A 126 -23.03 2.58 2.32
N SER A 127 -22.38 1.78 1.48
CA SER A 127 -21.52 0.69 1.95
C SER A 127 -20.37 1.19 2.85
N LEU A 128 -19.75 2.31 2.48
CA LEU A 128 -18.73 2.97 3.27
C LEU A 128 -19.27 3.40 4.66
N TYR A 129 -20.43 4.04 4.67
CA TYR A 129 -21.10 4.48 5.89
C TYR A 129 -21.48 3.29 6.78
N ASP A 130 -22.05 2.24 6.20
CA ASP A 130 -22.51 1.04 6.92
C ASP A 130 -21.35 0.21 7.49
N SER A 131 -20.20 0.26 6.87
CA SER A 131 -19.01 -0.48 7.34
C SER A 131 -18.55 -0.06 8.73
N LYS A 132 -18.81 1.18 9.13
CA LYS A 132 -18.30 1.82 10.36
C LYS A 132 -16.76 1.83 10.45
N SER A 133 -16.06 1.35 9.44
CA SER A 133 -14.59 1.32 9.36
C SER A 133 -13.99 2.46 8.52
N GLY A 134 -14.84 3.23 7.82
CA GLY A 134 -14.38 4.25 6.87
C GLY A 134 -13.85 3.66 5.56
N GLU A 135 -14.12 2.38 5.29
CA GLU A 135 -13.67 1.67 4.09
C GLU A 135 -14.81 0.87 3.43
N ARG A 136 -14.73 0.58 2.13
CA ARG A 136 -13.60 0.93 1.24
C ARG A 136 -13.73 2.38 0.76
N GLY A 137 -12.60 3.07 0.69
CA GLY A 137 -12.51 4.42 0.16
C GLY A 137 -12.63 4.47 -1.37
N VAL A 138 -12.39 5.64 -1.93
CA VAL A 138 -12.48 5.88 -3.38
C VAL A 138 -11.11 6.30 -3.92
N TYR A 139 -10.64 5.60 -4.94
CA TYR A 139 -9.51 6.00 -5.77
C TYR A 139 -10.00 6.30 -7.19
N ASN A 140 -9.70 7.49 -7.70
CA ASN A 140 -10.11 7.89 -9.04
C ASN A 140 -8.99 7.68 -10.06
N GLY A 141 -8.95 6.48 -10.65
CA GLY A 141 -7.95 6.10 -11.66
C GLY A 141 -8.02 6.95 -12.93
N VAL A 142 -9.20 7.47 -13.29
CA VAL A 142 -9.35 8.40 -14.42
C VAL A 142 -8.63 9.71 -14.14
N SER A 143 -8.83 10.27 -12.94
CA SER A 143 -8.14 11.51 -12.54
C SER A 143 -6.63 11.33 -12.48
N ALA A 144 -6.14 10.17 -12.05
CA ALA A 144 -4.70 9.86 -12.06
C ALA A 144 -4.13 9.92 -13.49
N LYS A 145 -4.81 9.31 -14.47
CA LYS A 145 -4.42 9.35 -15.88
C LYS A 145 -4.46 10.77 -16.45
N ASN A 146 -5.52 11.51 -16.16
CA ASN A 146 -5.68 12.89 -16.61
C ASN A 146 -4.59 13.81 -16.01
N GLN A 147 -4.24 13.61 -14.75
CA GLN A 147 -3.17 14.38 -14.11
C GLN A 147 -1.81 14.11 -14.75
N VAL A 148 -1.51 12.86 -15.11
CA VAL A 148 -0.27 12.51 -15.81
C VAL A 148 -0.23 13.17 -17.20
N ALA A 149 -1.33 13.14 -17.94
CA ALA A 149 -1.44 13.81 -19.24
C ALA A 149 -1.21 15.31 -19.11
N LEU A 150 -1.88 15.95 -18.15
CA LEU A 150 -1.75 17.39 -17.88
C LEU A 150 -0.31 17.79 -17.49
N LEU A 151 0.38 16.98 -16.69
CA LEU A 151 1.77 17.26 -16.32
C LEU A 151 2.71 17.12 -17.51
N ASN A 152 2.51 16.13 -18.39
CA ASN A 152 3.28 16.01 -19.62
C ASN A 152 3.12 17.22 -20.55
N GLU A 153 1.95 17.87 -20.57
CA GLU A 153 1.69 19.08 -21.35
C GLU A 153 2.30 20.36 -20.74
N ARG A 154 2.49 20.37 -19.44
CA ARG A 154 3.01 21.57 -18.73
C ARG A 154 4.52 21.67 -18.71
N GLU A 155 5.23 20.56 -18.78
CA GLU A 155 6.69 20.56 -18.75
C GLU A 155 7.24 20.69 -20.18
N LYS A 156 7.94 21.80 -20.43
CA LYS A 156 8.67 22.01 -21.67
C LYS A 156 10.12 21.54 -21.53
N ASP A 157 10.61 20.82 -22.52
CA ASP A 157 12.05 20.61 -22.63
C ASP A 157 12.75 21.94 -23.00
N GLY A 158 14.05 22.06 -22.79
CA GLY A 158 14.81 23.25 -23.10
C GLY A 158 14.82 23.64 -24.60
N ASN A 159 14.24 22.81 -25.47
CA ASN A 159 14.20 22.99 -26.93
C ASN A 159 12.79 23.36 -27.45
N GLY A 160 11.84 23.63 -26.54
CA GLY A 160 10.47 24.04 -26.89
C GLY A 160 9.50 22.90 -27.10
N GLY A 161 9.92 21.63 -26.91
CA GLY A 161 9.05 20.45 -26.84
C GLY A 161 8.51 20.22 -25.43
N TYR A 162 7.68 19.18 -25.29
CA TYR A 162 7.15 18.76 -23.98
C TYR A 162 7.89 17.54 -23.44
N VAL A 163 8.18 17.56 -22.14
CA VAL A 163 8.80 16.40 -21.46
C VAL A 163 7.74 15.37 -21.16
N LYS A 164 7.71 14.27 -21.92
CA LYS A 164 6.85 13.14 -21.66
C LYS A 164 7.50 12.21 -20.63
N ARG A 165 7.20 12.40 -19.34
CA ARG A 165 7.79 11.61 -18.26
C ARG A 165 7.08 10.25 -18.06
N ARG A 166 5.77 10.22 -18.25
CA ARG A 166 4.94 9.02 -18.04
C ARG A 166 3.94 8.83 -19.17
N GLU A 167 3.62 7.61 -19.50
CA GLU A 167 2.55 7.30 -20.44
C GLU A 167 1.19 7.41 -19.75
N PRO A 168 0.28 8.31 -20.20
CA PRO A 168 -1.02 8.49 -19.56
C PRO A 168 -1.95 7.27 -19.65
N ARG A 169 -1.62 6.31 -20.53
CA ARG A 169 -2.39 5.06 -20.70
C ARG A 169 -1.98 3.97 -19.71
N ASP A 170 -0.87 4.16 -19.00
CA ASP A 170 -0.42 3.20 -18.00
C ASP A 170 -1.50 2.97 -16.93
N ASP A 171 -1.48 1.78 -16.35
CA ASP A 171 -2.33 1.49 -15.20
C ASP A 171 -1.63 2.00 -13.94
N PHE A 172 -2.24 3.01 -13.31
CA PHE A 172 -1.70 3.66 -12.13
C PHE A 172 -2.34 3.12 -10.87
N GLY A 173 -1.48 2.89 -9.88
CA GLY A 173 -1.86 2.78 -8.48
C GLY A 173 -1.40 3.99 -7.70
N THR A 174 -1.29 3.83 -6.39
CA THR A 174 -0.88 4.87 -5.47
C THR A 174 -0.16 4.26 -4.27
N ASN A 175 0.57 5.07 -3.52
CA ASN A 175 1.02 4.70 -2.19
C ASN A 175 -0.15 4.63 -1.20
N PRO A 176 0.00 4.06 0.00
CA PRO A 176 -1.10 3.80 0.93
C PRO A 176 -1.93 5.02 1.33
N CYS A 177 -1.34 6.21 1.37
CA CYS A 177 -2.03 7.46 1.70
C CYS A 177 -2.60 8.21 0.48
N SER A 178 -2.36 7.69 -0.73
CA SER A 178 -2.88 8.16 -2.02
C SER A 178 -2.37 9.54 -2.48
N GLU A 179 -1.26 10.02 -1.94
CA GLU A 179 -0.67 11.30 -2.37
C GLU A 179 0.28 11.18 -3.58
N ILE A 180 0.72 9.97 -3.95
CA ILE A 180 1.67 9.75 -5.04
C ILE A 180 1.11 8.75 -6.05
N ILE A 181 1.01 9.14 -7.32
CA ILE A 181 0.63 8.27 -8.43
C ILE A 181 1.82 7.40 -8.80
N LEU A 182 1.67 6.09 -8.75
CA LEU A 182 2.71 5.10 -9.02
C LEU A 182 2.32 4.18 -10.16
N ARG A 183 3.28 3.86 -11.03
CA ARG A 183 3.21 2.74 -11.98
C ARG A 183 3.59 1.43 -11.27
N SER A 184 3.37 0.33 -11.96
CA SER A 184 3.87 -0.96 -11.50
C SER A 184 5.37 -0.92 -11.24
N ARG A 185 5.81 -1.43 -10.09
CA ARG A 185 7.22 -1.51 -9.64
C ARG A 185 7.88 -0.16 -9.33
N GLU A 186 7.12 0.94 -9.29
CA GLU A 186 7.61 2.20 -8.75
C GLU A 186 7.48 2.22 -7.23
N PHE A 187 8.30 3.00 -6.59
CA PHE A 187 8.27 3.23 -5.14
C PHE A 187 8.29 4.73 -4.85
N CYS A 188 7.95 5.10 -3.62
CA CYS A 188 8.04 6.47 -3.16
C CYS A 188 8.99 6.59 -1.96
N ASN A 189 9.72 7.71 -1.92
CA ASN A 189 10.50 8.14 -0.78
C ASN A 189 9.82 9.32 -0.12
N LEU A 190 9.81 9.33 1.20
CA LEU A 190 9.28 10.44 1.97
C LEU A 190 10.41 11.14 2.70
N SER A 191 10.37 12.48 2.66
CA SER A 191 11.21 13.33 3.49
C SER A 191 10.32 14.30 4.24
N GLU A 192 10.58 14.49 5.52
CA GLU A 192 9.80 15.35 6.38
C GLU A 192 10.55 16.65 6.67
N CYS A 193 9.84 17.77 6.57
CA CYS A 193 10.33 19.09 6.97
C CYS A 193 9.57 19.56 8.20
N VAL A 194 10.26 19.62 9.34
CA VAL A 194 9.66 20.18 10.57
C VAL A 194 9.56 21.69 10.47
N VAL A 195 8.33 22.20 10.48
CA VAL A 195 8.04 23.64 10.54
C VAL A 195 8.03 24.08 12.00
N ARG A 196 8.84 25.07 12.31
CA ARG A 196 8.95 25.63 13.67
C ARG A 196 8.39 27.07 13.72
N ARG A 197 8.04 27.54 14.89
CA ARG A 197 7.42 28.87 15.09
C ARG A 197 8.24 30.04 14.52
N HIS A 198 9.55 29.88 14.46
CA HIS A 198 10.45 30.94 13.98
C HIS A 198 10.82 30.80 12.49
N ASP A 199 10.26 29.81 11.80
CA ASP A 199 10.51 29.66 10.37
C ASP A 199 9.76 30.73 9.57
N ASP A 200 10.46 31.32 8.64
CA ASP A 200 9.92 32.16 7.58
C ASP A 200 9.95 31.41 6.22
N VAL A 201 9.50 32.08 5.18
CA VAL A 201 9.43 31.49 3.81
C VAL A 201 10.81 31.06 3.32
N GLU A 202 11.86 31.84 3.62
CA GLU A 202 13.21 31.54 3.14
C GLU A 202 13.84 30.37 3.90
N SER A 203 13.64 30.27 5.20
CA SER A 203 14.09 29.11 5.98
C SER A 203 13.36 27.84 5.57
N LEU A 204 12.04 27.90 5.30
CA LEU A 204 11.27 26.78 4.77
C LEU A 204 11.76 26.32 3.39
N LYS A 205 12.02 27.25 2.47
CA LYS A 205 12.61 26.91 1.16
C LYS A 205 13.93 26.17 1.30
N LYS A 206 14.82 26.62 2.20
CA LYS A 206 16.09 25.92 2.48
C LYS A 206 15.87 24.51 3.02
N LYS A 207 14.94 24.32 3.96
CA LYS A 207 14.59 23.00 4.53
C LYS A 207 14.04 22.08 3.45
N VAL A 208 13.07 22.55 2.66
CA VAL A 208 12.47 21.76 1.57
C VAL A 208 13.52 21.37 0.53
N ARG A 209 14.42 22.30 0.16
CA ARG A 209 15.53 22.00 -0.76
C ARG A 209 16.43 20.88 -0.21
N SER A 210 16.81 20.98 1.05
CA SER A 210 17.64 19.93 1.69
C SER A 210 16.93 18.57 1.75
N ALA A 211 15.65 18.56 2.14
CA ALA A 211 14.84 17.35 2.17
C ALA A 211 14.68 16.72 0.78
N THR A 212 14.48 17.53 -0.25
CA THR A 212 14.39 17.07 -1.65
C THR A 212 15.71 16.46 -2.12
N ILE A 213 16.85 17.07 -1.82
CA ILE A 213 18.18 16.53 -2.15
C ILE A 213 18.37 15.17 -1.47
N LEU A 214 18.07 15.06 -0.17
CA LEU A 214 18.19 13.82 0.58
C LEU A 214 17.28 12.72 0.03
N GLY A 215 16.02 13.04 -0.24
CA GLY A 215 15.06 12.10 -0.85
C GLY A 215 15.50 11.65 -2.25
N THR A 216 16.06 12.54 -3.06
CA THR A 216 16.61 12.21 -4.37
C THR A 216 17.80 11.25 -4.25
N PHE A 217 18.75 11.52 -3.37
CA PHE A 217 19.85 10.60 -3.12
C PHE A 217 19.36 9.23 -2.63
N GLN A 218 18.42 9.22 -1.69
CA GLN A 218 17.83 7.98 -1.19
C GLN A 218 17.19 7.15 -2.32
N SER A 219 16.55 7.80 -3.29
CA SER A 219 15.92 7.12 -4.43
C SER A 219 16.92 6.47 -5.40
N THR A 220 18.18 6.89 -5.37
CA THR A 220 19.25 6.35 -6.22
C THR A 220 20.08 5.27 -5.54
N LEU A 221 19.87 5.02 -4.23
CA LEU A 221 20.58 3.97 -3.52
C LEU A 221 20.05 2.60 -3.99
N THR A 222 20.90 1.88 -4.69
CA THR A 222 20.69 0.48 -5.08
C THR A 222 21.60 -0.39 -4.23
N ASN A 223 21.06 -1.45 -3.66
CA ASN A 223 21.84 -2.48 -2.96
C ASN A 223 22.49 -3.41 -3.98
#